data_91a1eb2c1f943b79a93ac4da74515877
#
_entry.id   91a1eb2c1f943b79a93ac4da74515877
#
_cell.length_a   1.000
_cell.length_b   1.000
_cell.length_c   1.000
_cell.angle_alpha   90.00
_cell.angle_beta   90.00
_cell.angle_gamma   90.00
#
_symmetry.space_group_name_H-M   'P 1'
#
loop_
_entity.id
_entity.type
_entity.pdbx_description
1 polymer ?
#
loop_
_entity_poly.entity_id
_entity_poly.type
_entity_poly.pdbx_seq_one_letter_code
_entity_poly.pdbx_strand_id
1 'polypeptide(L)'
;MKYVLVTNNKKVYNFYKETDEVIFLKEGKFLDVLNLVRDKVHKGHKLLTDPIMSNIADSSNPYKSIAISAGVCEGDKNSLKFIEGAHTVAEKMYECDIEEDLSDQKLKEYRYVDLNLIREWVKGV
;
A
#
# COMPACT_ATOMS: atom_id res chain seq x y z
N MET A 1 8.39 1.85 16.79
CA MET A 1 7.61 0.63 16.49
C MET A 1 8.19 -0.04 15.26
N LYS A 2 8.42 -1.34 15.32
CA LYS A 2 8.87 -2.08 14.12
C LYS A 2 7.70 -2.26 13.15
N TYR A 3 8.00 -2.12 11.88
CA TYR A 3 6.99 -2.23 10.83
C TYR A 3 7.50 -3.09 9.67
N VAL A 4 6.56 -3.56 8.87
CA VAL A 4 6.79 -4.25 7.61
C VAL A 4 6.13 -3.42 6.51
N LEU A 5 6.84 -3.22 5.41
CA LEU A 5 6.27 -2.55 4.24
C LEU A 5 5.69 -3.58 3.27
N VAL A 6 4.48 -3.33 2.80
CA VAL A 6 3.86 -4.10 1.73
C VAL A 6 3.76 -3.19 0.51
N THR A 7 4.34 -3.60 -0.60
CA THR A 7 4.42 -2.74 -1.79
C THR A 7 4.42 -3.54 -3.08
N ASN A 8 3.88 -2.95 -4.13
CA ASN A 8 4.06 -3.41 -5.51
C ASN A 8 5.05 -2.53 -6.29
N ASN A 9 5.69 -1.59 -5.62
CA ASN A 9 6.58 -0.59 -6.22
C ASN A 9 8.05 -1.01 -6.02
N LYS A 10 8.74 -1.35 -7.13
CA LYS A 10 10.15 -1.76 -7.05
C LYS A 10 11.06 -0.67 -6.50
N LYS A 11 10.70 0.60 -6.67
CA LYS A 11 11.49 1.72 -6.16
C LYS A 11 11.45 1.76 -4.62
N VAL A 12 10.30 1.49 -4.03
CA VAL A 12 10.15 1.35 -2.58
C VAL A 12 10.90 0.14 -2.07
N TYR A 13 10.77 -1.00 -2.74
CA TYR A 13 11.51 -2.21 -2.40
C TYR A 13 13.02 -1.95 -2.41
N ASN A 14 13.55 -1.36 -3.47
CA ASN A 14 14.99 -1.09 -3.59
C ASN A 14 15.49 -0.09 -2.54
N PHE A 15 14.65 0.87 -2.17
CA PHE A 15 15.01 1.89 -1.16
C PHE A 15 15.12 1.30 0.25
N TYR A 16 14.23 0.36 0.61
CA TYR A 16 14.10 -0.13 1.98
C TYR A 16 14.65 -1.54 2.23
N LYS A 17 14.93 -2.33 1.20
CA LYS A 17 15.27 -3.75 1.35
C LYS A 17 16.49 -4.03 2.23
N GLU A 18 17.44 -3.11 2.30
CA GLU A 18 18.67 -3.28 3.08
C GLU A 18 18.47 -2.97 4.58
N THR A 19 17.45 -2.17 4.92
CA THR A 19 17.23 -1.66 6.28
C THR A 19 15.94 -2.17 6.92
N ASP A 20 14.96 -2.57 6.13
CA ASP A 20 13.62 -2.90 6.59
C ASP A 20 13.09 -4.17 5.96
N GLU A 21 12.12 -4.81 6.63
CA GLU A 21 11.40 -5.93 6.04
C GLU A 21 10.37 -5.40 5.05
N VAL A 22 10.45 -5.90 3.80
CA VAL A 22 9.55 -5.50 2.72
C VAL A 22 8.94 -6.75 2.08
N ILE A 23 7.62 -6.78 2.00
CA ILE A 23 6.89 -7.76 1.21
C ILE A 23 6.62 -7.13 -0.15
N PHE A 24 7.34 -7.60 -1.18
CA PHE A 24 7.27 -7.04 -2.52
C PHE A 24 6.44 -7.91 -3.45
N LEU A 25 5.33 -7.34 -3.95
CA LEU A 25 4.45 -7.96 -4.93
C LEU A 25 4.86 -7.50 -6.33
N LYS A 26 5.88 -8.13 -6.91
CA LYS A 26 6.54 -7.71 -8.15
C LYS A 26 5.55 -7.52 -9.32
N GLU A 27 4.62 -8.45 -9.49
CA GLU A 27 3.59 -8.42 -10.54
C GLU A 27 2.22 -8.01 -9.99
N GLY A 28 2.19 -7.51 -8.74
CA GLY A 28 0.96 -7.18 -8.07
C GLY A 28 0.35 -5.87 -8.55
N LYS A 29 -0.97 -5.85 -8.59
CA LYS A 29 -1.77 -4.65 -8.81
C LYS A 29 -2.09 -3.99 -7.49
N PHE A 30 -2.66 -2.79 -7.55
CA PHE A 30 -3.09 -2.05 -6.35
C PHE A 30 -3.98 -2.90 -5.42
N LEU A 31 -4.98 -3.58 -5.99
CA LEU A 31 -5.87 -4.45 -5.20
C LEU A 31 -5.14 -5.62 -4.54
N ASP A 32 -4.09 -6.14 -5.15
CA ASP A 32 -3.30 -7.22 -4.56
C ASP A 32 -2.59 -6.75 -3.29
N VAL A 33 -2.07 -5.52 -3.29
CA VAL A 33 -1.48 -4.90 -2.09
C VAL A 33 -2.54 -4.77 -0.99
N LEU A 34 -3.71 -4.23 -1.31
CA LEU A 34 -4.79 -4.09 -0.33
C LEU A 34 -5.27 -5.44 0.21
N ASN A 35 -5.41 -6.45 -0.65
CA ASN A 35 -5.82 -7.79 -0.25
C ASN A 35 -4.83 -8.41 0.74
N LEU A 36 -3.53 -8.29 0.47
CA LEU A 36 -2.51 -8.81 1.37
C LEU A 36 -2.53 -8.09 2.72
N VAL A 37 -2.62 -6.76 2.70
CA VAL A 37 -2.70 -5.95 3.94
C VAL A 37 -3.96 -6.31 4.72
N ARG A 38 -5.10 -6.46 4.04
CA ARG A 38 -6.36 -6.88 4.65
C ARG A 38 -6.20 -8.21 5.39
N ASP A 39 -5.61 -9.21 4.74
CA ASP A 39 -5.35 -10.52 5.36
C ASP A 39 -4.46 -10.39 6.60
N LYS A 40 -3.41 -9.57 6.52
CA LYS A 40 -2.51 -9.34 7.65
C LYS A 40 -3.21 -8.64 8.81
N VAL A 41 -4.05 -7.63 8.51
CA VAL A 41 -4.81 -6.91 9.55
C VAL A 41 -5.81 -7.86 10.22
N HIS A 42 -6.47 -8.74 9.47
CA HIS A 42 -7.35 -9.76 10.04
C HIS A 42 -6.62 -10.76 10.95
N LYS A 43 -5.33 -10.97 10.72
CA LYS A 43 -4.47 -11.81 11.57
C LYS A 43 -3.93 -11.07 12.80
N GLY A 44 -4.21 -9.78 12.94
CA GLY A 44 -3.83 -8.97 14.10
C GLY A 44 -2.73 -7.94 13.88
N HIS A 45 -2.22 -7.79 12.67
CA HIS A 45 -1.28 -6.71 12.35
C HIS A 45 -2.02 -5.37 12.34
N LYS A 46 -1.37 -4.34 12.91
CA LYS A 46 -1.93 -2.99 12.95
C LYS A 46 -1.59 -2.25 11.66
N LEU A 47 -2.58 -1.56 11.08
CA LEU A 47 -2.39 -0.66 9.95
C LEU A 47 -1.73 0.63 10.45
N LEU A 48 -0.57 0.98 9.89
CA LEU A 48 0.23 2.14 10.35
C LEU A 48 0.16 3.33 9.40
N THR A 49 -0.15 3.11 8.12
CA THR A 49 -0.25 4.18 7.13
C THR A 49 -1.60 4.12 6.42
N ASP A 50 -1.97 5.23 5.78
CA ASP A 50 -3.23 5.30 5.05
C ASP A 50 -3.23 4.35 3.84
N PRO A 51 -4.27 3.51 3.68
CA PRO A 51 -4.28 2.51 2.61
C PRO A 51 -4.76 3.02 1.26
N ILE A 52 -5.38 4.21 1.15
CA ILE A 52 -6.09 4.56 -0.07
C ILE A 52 -6.13 6.04 -0.45
N MET A 53 -5.91 6.98 0.47
CA MET A 53 -6.19 8.40 0.23
C MET A 53 -5.47 8.96 -1.00
N SER A 54 -4.19 8.63 -1.19
CA SER A 54 -3.43 9.10 -2.35
C SER A 54 -3.99 8.57 -3.67
N ASN A 55 -4.57 7.39 -3.66
CA ASN A 55 -5.15 6.76 -4.86
C ASN A 55 -6.57 7.26 -5.14
N ILE A 56 -7.28 7.77 -4.15
CA ILE A 56 -8.53 8.51 -4.36
C ILE A 56 -8.21 9.81 -5.10
N ALA A 57 -7.14 10.50 -4.72
CA ALA A 57 -6.73 11.75 -5.35
C ALA A 57 -6.21 11.54 -6.79
N ASP A 58 -5.52 10.43 -7.05
CA ASP A 58 -5.05 10.05 -8.39
C ASP A 58 -5.24 8.56 -8.60
N SER A 59 -6.40 8.18 -9.12
CA SER A 59 -6.77 6.78 -9.34
C SER A 59 -6.00 6.10 -10.47
N SER A 60 -5.28 6.87 -11.28
CA SER A 60 -4.43 6.33 -12.36
C SER A 60 -3.13 5.74 -11.83
N ASN A 61 -2.71 6.10 -10.61
CA ASN A 61 -1.49 5.57 -10.03
C ASN A 61 -1.67 4.09 -9.63
N PRO A 62 -0.96 3.15 -10.30
CA PRO A 62 -1.11 1.73 -10.00
C PRO A 62 -0.31 1.25 -8.80
N TYR A 63 0.54 2.12 -8.24
CA TYR A 63 1.43 1.74 -7.14
C TYR A 63 0.85 2.08 -5.78
N LYS A 64 1.13 1.23 -4.81
CA LYS A 64 0.77 1.46 -3.42
C LYS A 64 1.79 0.83 -2.49
N SER A 65 2.14 1.56 -1.44
CA SER A 65 2.96 1.06 -0.34
C SER A 65 2.24 1.32 0.97
N ILE A 66 2.20 0.33 1.83
CA ILE A 66 1.49 0.38 3.11
C ILE A 66 2.40 -0.21 4.18
N ALA A 67 2.50 0.49 5.32
CA ALA A 67 3.20 -0.03 6.48
C ALA A 67 2.20 -0.66 7.47
N ILE A 68 2.56 -1.83 7.95
CA ILE A 68 1.82 -2.55 9.01
C ILE A 68 2.77 -2.87 10.15
N SER A 69 2.24 -3.13 11.34
CA SER A 69 3.08 -3.54 12.47
C SER A 69 3.77 -4.87 12.16
N ALA A 70 5.02 -5.02 12.59
CA ALA A 70 5.76 -6.28 12.42
C ALA A 70 5.17 -7.40 13.28
N GLY A 71 4.68 -7.04 14.48
CA GLY A 71 4.07 -7.99 15.40
C GLY A 71 2.55 -8.01 15.31
N VAL A 72 1.98 -9.13 15.76
CA VAL A 72 0.54 -9.29 15.93
C VAL A 72 0.12 -8.64 17.25
N CYS A 73 -0.89 -7.78 17.20
CA CYS A 73 -1.51 -7.16 18.38
C CYS A 73 -2.90 -7.75 18.59
N GLU A 74 -3.44 -7.61 19.79
CA GLU A 74 -4.87 -7.90 20.00
C GLU A 74 -5.68 -6.93 19.11
N GLY A 75 -6.63 -7.49 18.36
CA GLY A 75 -7.37 -6.87 17.27
C GLY A 75 -7.60 -5.37 17.38
N ASP A 76 -6.87 -4.62 16.57
CA ASP A 76 -7.12 -3.20 16.44
C ASP A 76 -8.37 -2.97 15.59
N LYS A 77 -9.48 -2.64 16.23
CA LYS A 77 -10.76 -2.40 15.57
C LYS A 77 -10.70 -1.27 14.56
N ASN A 78 -9.84 -0.27 14.79
CA ASN A 78 -9.67 0.84 13.86
C ASN A 78 -8.98 0.37 12.57
N SER A 79 -7.94 -0.45 12.69
CA SER A 79 -7.26 -1.01 11.52
C SER A 79 -8.20 -1.87 10.67
N LEU A 80 -9.02 -2.71 11.31
CA LEU A 80 -10.02 -3.53 10.62
C LEU A 80 -11.03 -2.64 9.87
N LYS A 81 -11.55 -1.63 10.54
CA LYS A 81 -12.52 -0.71 9.95
C LYS A 81 -11.94 0.05 8.75
N PHE A 82 -10.72 0.57 8.89
CA PHE A 82 -10.06 1.33 7.83
C PHE A 82 -9.75 0.45 6.61
N ILE A 83 -9.22 -0.75 6.82
CA ILE A 83 -8.87 -1.60 5.69
C ILE A 83 -10.11 -2.13 4.95
N GLU A 84 -11.18 -2.46 5.67
CA GLU A 84 -12.43 -2.88 5.04
C GLU A 84 -13.06 -1.74 4.23
N GLY A 85 -13.05 -0.53 4.78
CA GLY A 85 -13.53 0.67 4.08
C GLY A 85 -12.70 0.98 2.83
N ALA A 86 -11.38 0.90 2.94
CA ALA A 86 -10.47 1.11 1.82
C ALA A 86 -10.70 0.07 0.70
N HIS A 87 -10.86 -1.19 1.08
CA HIS A 87 -11.12 -2.27 0.13
C HIS A 87 -12.44 -2.05 -0.62
N THR A 88 -13.50 -1.66 0.08
CA THR A 88 -14.80 -1.35 -0.53
C THR A 88 -14.68 -0.21 -1.54
N VAL A 89 -14.00 0.87 -1.17
CA VAL A 89 -13.77 2.02 -2.08
C VAL A 89 -12.94 1.60 -3.28
N ALA A 90 -11.87 0.84 -3.07
CA ALA A 90 -10.98 0.39 -4.14
C ALA A 90 -11.70 -0.51 -5.14
N GLU A 91 -12.54 -1.42 -4.69
CA GLU A 91 -13.35 -2.26 -5.59
C GLU A 91 -14.20 -1.40 -6.52
N LYS A 92 -14.85 -0.37 -5.99
CA LYS A 92 -15.67 0.55 -6.79
C LYS A 92 -14.84 1.37 -7.78
N MET A 93 -13.66 1.84 -7.37
CA MET A 93 -12.75 2.61 -8.23
C MET A 93 -12.28 1.81 -9.43
N TYR A 94 -12.07 0.51 -9.26
CA TYR A 94 -11.54 -0.39 -10.30
C TYR A 94 -12.63 -1.26 -10.95
N GLU A 95 -13.90 -1.05 -10.64
CA GLU A 95 -15.03 -1.76 -11.24
C GLU A 95 -15.19 -1.47 -12.73
N CYS A 96 -14.78 -0.25 -13.15
CA CYS A 96 -14.70 0.14 -14.55
C CYS A 96 -13.23 0.10 -14.97
N ASP A 97 -12.75 -1.10 -15.28
CA ASP A 97 -11.37 -1.32 -15.72
C ASP A 97 -11.16 -0.73 -17.12
N ILE A 98 -10.89 0.56 -17.16
CA ILE A 98 -10.25 1.15 -18.32
C ILE A 98 -8.76 1.00 -18.04
N GLU A 99 -8.13 -0.04 -18.60
CA GLU A 99 -6.68 -0.14 -18.59
C GLU A 99 -6.14 1.08 -19.35
N GLU A 100 -5.76 2.11 -18.61
CA GLU A 100 -4.99 3.20 -19.18
C GLU A 100 -3.61 2.65 -19.49
N ASP A 101 -3.26 2.67 -20.76
CA ASP A 101 -1.95 2.31 -21.26
C ASP A 101 -0.96 3.42 -20.86
N LEU A 102 -0.42 3.31 -19.63
CA LEU A 102 0.48 4.33 -19.10
C LEU A 102 1.87 4.19 -19.73
N SER A 103 2.44 5.34 -20.16
CA SER A 103 3.79 5.39 -20.66
C SER A 103 4.81 5.02 -19.57
N ASP A 104 6.01 4.59 -19.98
CA ASP A 104 7.10 4.30 -19.04
C ASP A 104 7.46 5.50 -18.19
N GLN A 105 7.44 6.69 -18.78
CA GLN A 105 7.72 7.94 -18.05
C GLN A 105 6.66 8.20 -16.98
N LYS A 106 5.38 7.99 -17.30
CA LYS A 106 4.29 8.18 -16.34
C LYS A 106 4.37 7.16 -15.20
N LEU A 107 4.68 5.91 -15.50
CA LEU A 107 4.89 4.87 -14.49
C LEU A 107 6.06 5.22 -13.56
N LYS A 108 7.15 5.75 -14.11
CA LYS A 108 8.30 6.19 -13.32
C LYS A 108 7.91 7.32 -12.36
N GLU A 109 7.15 8.30 -12.83
CA GLU A 109 6.64 9.39 -12.00
C GLU A 109 5.75 8.86 -10.86
N TYR A 110 4.85 7.94 -11.14
CA TYR A 110 3.97 7.33 -10.16
C TYR A 110 4.74 6.53 -9.09
N ARG A 111 5.78 5.79 -9.49
CA ARG A 111 6.65 5.10 -8.52
C ARG A 111 7.34 6.09 -7.60
N TYR A 112 7.77 7.23 -8.13
CA TYR A 112 8.43 8.27 -7.34
C TYR A 112 7.46 8.93 -6.36
N VAL A 113 6.24 9.22 -6.78
CA VAL A 113 5.19 9.78 -5.91
C VAL A 113 4.89 8.82 -4.76
N ASP A 114 4.68 7.54 -5.03
CA ASP A 114 4.40 6.54 -4.00
C ASP A 114 5.57 6.42 -3.00
N LEU A 115 6.81 6.41 -3.48
CA LEU A 115 7.99 6.38 -2.60
C LEU A 115 8.02 7.60 -1.67
N ASN A 116 7.78 8.79 -2.19
CA ASN A 116 7.79 10.00 -1.38
C ASN A 116 6.68 9.98 -0.31
N LEU A 117 5.51 9.50 -0.66
CA LEU A 117 4.39 9.40 0.28
C LEU A 117 4.70 8.42 1.42
N ILE A 118 5.19 7.23 1.11
CA ILE A 118 5.49 6.26 2.16
C ILE A 118 6.66 6.72 3.04
N ARG A 119 7.65 7.42 2.49
CA ARG A 119 8.74 7.99 3.29
C ARG A 119 8.23 8.99 4.32
N GLU A 120 7.29 9.85 3.94
CA GLU A 120 6.69 10.81 4.88
C GLU A 120 5.91 10.11 6.00
N TRP A 121 5.13 9.08 5.65
CA TRP A 121 4.38 8.32 6.64
C TRP A 121 5.30 7.56 7.61
N VAL A 122 6.34 6.92 7.09
CA VAL A 122 7.25 6.08 7.88
C VAL A 122 8.08 6.91 8.85
N LYS A 123 8.40 8.17 8.54
CA LYS A 123 9.09 9.09 9.46
C LYS A 123 8.35 9.28 10.79
N GLY A 124 7.02 9.17 10.78
CA GLY A 124 6.19 9.33 11.96
C GLY A 124 5.97 8.07 12.80
N VAL A 125 6.54 6.97 12.38
CA VAL A 125 6.31 5.66 13.02
C VAL A 125 7.39 5.26 14.03
#